data_a5b0e5699892459aa08354287ef280d6
#
_entry.id   a5b0e5699892459aa08354287ef280d6
#
_cell.length_a   1.000
_cell.length_b   1.000
_cell.length_c   1.000
_cell.angle_alpha   90.00
_cell.angle_beta   90.00
_cell.angle_gamma   90.00
#
_symmetry.space_group_name_H-M   'P 1'
#
loop_
_entity.id
_entity.type
_entity.pdbx_description
1 polymer ?
#
loop_
_entity_poly.entity_id
_entity_poly.type
_entity_poly.pdbx_seq_one_letter_code
_entity_poly.pdbx_strand_id
1 'polypeptide(L)'
;MSPNDQSFVLRSTVTSPFGRKVRMAIDVLGLGERVTVQPADTLDANDTLRQQNPLGKMPCLLLADGTALYDSGVIIEFLQELAGSAALVPASGPARYAALTQATLADGITDAALLHVYEKRFRDPGTQSERWLDHQRGKIARALVAVEAAPPDPTNTDIVAIALCCALAYLDWRRPVNWREGHPRLAAWLTAFARHEPAFERTRAPNA
;
A
#
# COMPACT_ATOMS: atom_id res chain seq x y z
N MET A 1 28.28 -11.79 -10.73
CA MET A 1 27.70 -10.54 -10.20
C MET A 1 27.49 -10.72 -8.71
N SER A 2 27.98 -9.78 -7.91
CA SER A 2 27.71 -9.79 -6.47
C SER A 2 26.18 -9.65 -6.26
N PRO A 3 25.58 -10.25 -5.20
CA PRO A 3 24.18 -10.03 -4.85
C PRO A 3 23.81 -8.53 -4.70
N ASN A 4 24.83 -7.68 -4.46
CA ASN A 4 24.67 -6.23 -4.32
C ASN A 4 24.52 -5.46 -5.65
N ASP A 5 24.83 -6.07 -6.81
CA ASP A 5 24.80 -5.39 -8.12
C ASP A 5 23.48 -5.59 -8.88
N GLN A 6 22.51 -6.27 -8.29
CA GLN A 6 21.22 -6.54 -8.97
C GLN A 6 20.31 -5.32 -8.87
N SER A 7 19.82 -4.88 -10.03
CA SER A 7 18.77 -3.86 -10.15
C SER A 7 17.41 -4.52 -10.44
N PHE A 8 16.34 -3.92 -9.92
CA PHE A 8 14.98 -4.42 -10.00
C PHE A 8 14.07 -3.36 -10.64
N VAL A 9 12.97 -3.78 -11.22
CA VAL A 9 11.98 -2.87 -11.80
C VAL A 9 10.64 -3.02 -11.09
N LEU A 10 10.18 -1.96 -10.43
CA LEU A 10 8.86 -1.90 -9.82
C LEU A 10 7.85 -1.35 -10.84
N ARG A 11 6.95 -2.19 -11.33
CA ARG A 11 5.81 -1.78 -12.16
C ARG A 11 4.73 -1.20 -11.25
N SER A 12 4.54 0.12 -11.33
CA SER A 12 3.61 0.84 -10.45
C SER A 12 3.28 2.22 -11.02
N THR A 13 2.28 2.89 -10.42
CA THR A 13 2.00 4.32 -10.66
C THR A 13 2.02 5.09 -9.36
N VAL A 14 2.19 6.42 -9.48
CA VAL A 14 2.11 7.33 -8.32
C VAL A 14 0.75 7.32 -7.64
N THR A 15 -0.31 6.92 -8.36
CA THR A 15 -1.69 6.89 -7.88
C THR A 15 -2.08 5.59 -7.20
N SER A 16 -1.25 4.54 -7.29
CA SER A 16 -1.52 3.24 -6.67
C SER A 16 -1.23 3.27 -5.18
N PRO A 17 -2.20 3.02 -4.29
CA PRO A 17 -1.96 2.98 -2.85
C PRO A 17 -1.06 1.82 -2.45
N PHE A 18 -1.23 0.63 -3.06
CA PHE A 18 -0.36 -0.52 -2.83
C PHE A 18 1.03 -0.32 -3.44
N GLY A 19 1.13 0.40 -4.57
CA GLY A 19 2.41 0.82 -5.12
C GLY A 19 3.13 1.83 -4.22
N ARG A 20 2.39 2.74 -3.57
CA ARG A 20 2.94 3.66 -2.57
C ARG A 20 3.51 2.91 -1.37
N LYS A 21 2.80 1.90 -0.86
CA LYS A 21 3.25 1.03 0.22
C LYS A 21 4.63 0.41 -0.08
N VAL A 22 4.81 -0.13 -1.30
CA VAL A 22 6.11 -0.68 -1.73
C VAL A 22 7.17 0.41 -1.89
N ARG A 23 6.84 1.56 -2.47
CA ARG A 23 7.80 2.68 -2.61
C ARG A 23 8.26 3.22 -1.27
N MET A 24 7.38 3.28 -0.26
CA MET A 24 7.78 3.63 1.10
C MET A 24 8.73 2.59 1.70
N ALA A 25 8.44 1.30 1.53
CA ALA A 25 9.33 0.24 2.00
C ALA A 25 10.71 0.30 1.34
N ILE A 26 10.79 0.56 0.03
CA ILE A 26 12.06 0.77 -0.70
C ILE A 26 12.86 1.93 -0.08
N ASP A 27 12.21 3.04 0.21
CA ASP A 27 12.83 4.23 0.77
C ASP A 27 13.34 3.97 2.19
N VAL A 28 12.50 3.41 3.06
CA VAL A 28 12.83 3.07 4.45
C VAL A 28 13.97 2.05 4.55
N LEU A 29 14.03 1.09 3.63
CA LEU A 29 15.08 0.08 3.56
C LEU A 29 16.36 0.56 2.84
N GLY A 30 16.40 1.79 2.34
CA GLY A 30 17.56 2.35 1.63
C GLY A 30 17.84 1.68 0.27
N LEU A 31 16.82 1.14 -0.39
CA LEU A 31 16.95 0.39 -1.64
C LEU A 31 16.67 1.25 -2.90
N GLY A 32 16.59 2.57 -2.76
CA GLY A 32 16.21 3.47 -3.86
C GLY A 32 17.09 3.38 -5.10
N GLU A 33 18.40 3.16 -4.94
CA GLU A 33 19.33 3.00 -6.07
C GLU A 33 19.23 1.63 -6.76
N ARG A 34 18.61 0.65 -6.11
CA ARG A 34 18.46 -0.72 -6.62
C ARG A 34 17.12 -0.97 -7.31
N VAL A 35 16.13 -0.10 -7.11
CA VAL A 35 14.77 -0.30 -7.64
C VAL A 35 14.36 0.88 -8.51
N THR A 36 14.22 0.65 -9.80
CA THR A 36 13.67 1.63 -10.73
C THR A 36 12.16 1.49 -10.82
N VAL A 37 11.42 2.59 -10.64
CA VAL A 37 9.96 2.59 -10.82
C VAL A 37 9.62 2.83 -12.28
N GLN A 38 8.97 1.86 -12.91
CA GLN A 38 8.46 1.95 -14.27
C GLN A 38 6.93 2.05 -14.24
N PRO A 39 6.33 3.08 -14.87
CA PRO A 39 4.89 3.21 -14.97
C PRO A 39 4.23 1.96 -15.56
N ALA A 40 3.01 1.67 -15.10
CA ALA A 40 2.16 0.61 -15.64
C ALA A 40 0.73 1.14 -15.79
N ASP A 41 0.06 0.77 -16.88
CA ASP A 41 -1.35 1.09 -17.09
C ASP A 41 -2.21 -0.18 -17.10
N THR A 42 -3.02 -0.34 -16.06
CA THR A 42 -3.94 -1.49 -15.95
C THR A 42 -5.08 -1.46 -16.95
N LEU A 43 -5.31 -0.35 -17.63
CA LEU A 43 -6.36 -0.20 -18.66
C LEU A 43 -5.84 -0.40 -20.09
N ASP A 44 -4.54 -0.17 -20.31
CA ASP A 44 -3.94 -0.41 -21.62
C ASP A 44 -3.75 -1.92 -21.85
N ALA A 45 -4.40 -2.45 -22.88
CA ALA A 45 -4.26 -3.84 -23.28
C ALA A 45 -2.86 -4.20 -23.80
N ASN A 46 -2.10 -3.20 -24.25
CA ASN A 46 -0.74 -3.36 -24.77
C ASN A 46 0.33 -3.23 -23.67
N ASP A 47 -0.04 -2.81 -22.45
CA ASP A 47 0.92 -2.77 -21.35
C ASP A 47 1.40 -4.19 -20.99
N THR A 48 2.70 -4.36 -20.90
CA THR A 48 3.33 -5.65 -20.57
C THR A 48 3.03 -6.13 -19.15
N LEU A 49 2.40 -5.30 -18.29
CA LEU A 49 2.03 -5.67 -16.93
C LEU A 49 1.24 -6.98 -16.87
N ARG A 50 0.30 -7.22 -17.82
CA ARG A 50 -0.51 -8.44 -17.84
C ARG A 50 0.27 -9.70 -18.18
N GLN A 51 1.43 -9.55 -18.85
CA GLN A 51 2.37 -10.65 -19.12
C GLN A 51 3.24 -10.93 -17.88
N GLN A 52 3.56 -9.89 -17.11
CA GLN A 52 4.39 -9.95 -15.92
C GLN A 52 3.59 -10.40 -14.68
N ASN A 53 2.38 -9.86 -14.53
CA ASN A 53 1.42 -10.27 -13.50
C ASN A 53 0.10 -10.66 -14.18
N PRO A 54 -0.26 -11.94 -14.24
CA PRO A 54 -1.50 -12.41 -14.88
C PRO A 54 -2.79 -11.77 -14.34
N LEU A 55 -2.75 -11.23 -13.10
CA LEU A 55 -3.88 -10.49 -12.51
C LEU A 55 -4.02 -9.08 -13.11
N GLY A 56 -3.06 -8.60 -13.89
CA GLY A 56 -3.04 -7.24 -14.42
C GLY A 56 -3.03 -6.16 -13.34
N LYS A 57 -2.47 -6.47 -12.16
CA LYS A 57 -2.46 -5.57 -10.99
C LYS A 57 -1.05 -5.06 -10.71
N MET A 58 -0.98 -3.84 -10.22
CA MET A 58 0.22 -3.26 -9.64
C MET A 58 0.09 -3.15 -8.11
N PRO A 59 1.20 -3.19 -7.35
CA PRO A 59 2.58 -3.28 -7.80
C PRO A 59 2.98 -4.68 -8.27
N CYS A 60 3.98 -4.74 -9.17
CA CYS A 60 4.67 -5.95 -9.58
C CYS A 60 6.17 -5.64 -9.63
N LEU A 61 6.99 -6.42 -8.94
CA LEU A 61 8.46 -6.27 -8.91
C LEU A 61 9.08 -7.31 -9.84
N LEU A 62 9.88 -6.85 -10.79
CA LEU A 62 10.62 -7.69 -11.73
C LEU A 62 12.05 -7.85 -11.23
N LEU A 63 12.47 -9.09 -11.07
CA LEU A 63 13.83 -9.46 -10.73
C LEU A 63 14.73 -9.48 -11.97
N ALA A 64 16.06 -9.51 -11.77
CA ALA A 64 17.03 -9.49 -12.86
C ALA A 64 16.93 -10.70 -13.81
N ASP A 65 16.43 -11.83 -13.32
CA ASP A 65 16.21 -13.05 -14.11
C ASP A 65 14.84 -13.08 -14.84
N GLY A 66 14.05 -12.01 -14.69
CA GLY A 66 12.70 -11.91 -15.25
C GLY A 66 11.60 -12.45 -14.35
N THR A 67 11.91 -13.01 -13.17
CA THR A 67 10.92 -13.43 -12.19
C THR A 67 10.10 -12.22 -11.73
N ALA A 68 8.77 -12.38 -11.67
CA ALA A 68 7.85 -11.36 -11.23
C ALA A 68 7.30 -11.68 -9.84
N LEU A 69 7.41 -10.74 -8.90
CA LEU A 69 6.83 -10.84 -7.55
C LEU A 69 5.61 -9.94 -7.43
N TYR A 70 4.56 -10.43 -6.85
CA TYR A 70 3.30 -9.75 -6.47
C TYR A 70 2.58 -10.63 -5.42
N ASP A 71 1.78 -10.08 -4.45
CA ASP A 71 1.39 -8.68 -4.35
C ASP A 71 2.37 -7.82 -3.53
N SER A 72 1.88 -6.66 -3.04
CA SER A 72 2.69 -5.72 -2.24
C SER A 72 3.26 -6.34 -0.97
N GLY A 73 2.56 -7.29 -0.34
CA GLY A 73 3.02 -7.97 0.86
C GLY A 73 4.24 -8.86 0.54
N VAL A 74 4.16 -9.68 -0.50
CA VAL A 74 5.27 -10.53 -0.97
C VAL A 74 6.48 -9.69 -1.37
N ILE A 75 6.24 -8.59 -2.08
CA ILE A 75 7.32 -7.68 -2.51
C ILE A 75 8.05 -7.10 -1.29
N ILE A 76 7.33 -6.66 -0.25
CA ILE A 76 7.96 -6.07 0.95
C ILE A 76 8.77 -7.12 1.71
N GLU A 77 8.30 -8.35 1.82
CA GLU A 77 9.07 -9.42 2.43
C GLU A 77 10.38 -9.68 1.67
N PHE A 78 10.33 -9.74 0.34
CA PHE A 78 11.52 -9.87 -0.49
C PHE A 78 12.48 -8.68 -0.31
N LEU A 79 11.97 -7.44 -0.31
CA LEU A 79 12.80 -6.24 -0.14
C LEU A 79 13.48 -6.20 1.24
N GLN A 80 12.79 -6.63 2.28
CA GLN A 80 13.34 -6.73 3.62
C GLN A 80 14.47 -7.76 3.69
N GLU A 81 14.28 -8.94 3.09
CA GLU A 81 15.32 -9.97 2.98
C GLU A 81 16.54 -9.44 2.19
N LEU A 82 16.28 -8.78 1.05
CA LEU A 82 17.31 -8.15 0.21
C LEU A 82 18.14 -7.10 0.94
N ALA A 83 17.51 -6.37 1.88
CA ALA A 83 18.18 -5.38 2.73
C ALA A 83 18.92 -6.01 3.92
N GLY A 84 18.79 -7.32 4.15
CA GLY A 84 19.30 -7.97 5.34
C GLY A 84 18.70 -7.43 6.64
N SER A 85 17.45 -6.99 6.61
CA SER A 85 16.77 -6.29 7.70
C SER A 85 15.61 -7.10 8.25
N ALA A 86 15.20 -6.84 9.48
CA ALA A 86 13.95 -7.33 10.08
C ALA A 86 13.10 -6.14 10.61
N ALA A 87 13.38 -4.94 10.12
CA ALA A 87 12.77 -3.71 10.64
C ALA A 87 11.28 -3.58 10.28
N LEU A 88 10.87 -4.05 9.10
CA LEU A 88 9.48 -3.89 8.65
C LEU A 88 8.57 -5.00 9.17
N VAL A 89 9.01 -6.25 9.05
CA VAL A 89 8.23 -7.44 9.47
C VAL A 89 9.09 -8.27 10.40
N PRO A 90 8.64 -8.60 11.62
CA PRO A 90 9.38 -9.49 12.50
C PRO A 90 9.70 -10.83 11.85
N ALA A 91 10.90 -11.37 12.09
CA ALA A 91 11.41 -12.57 11.41
C ALA A 91 10.51 -13.80 11.64
N SER A 92 9.95 -13.98 12.85
CA SER A 92 9.16 -15.17 13.20
C SER A 92 8.29 -14.93 14.44
N GLY A 93 7.51 -15.95 14.80
CA GLY A 93 6.76 -16.00 16.05
C GLY A 93 5.48 -15.16 16.08
N PRO A 94 4.83 -15.05 17.26
CA PRO A 94 3.54 -14.36 17.40
C PRO A 94 3.56 -12.91 16.96
N ALA A 95 4.67 -12.18 17.19
CA ALA A 95 4.82 -10.79 16.80
C ALA A 95 4.73 -10.60 15.26
N ARG A 96 5.29 -11.55 14.48
CA ARG A 96 5.16 -11.54 13.03
C ARG A 96 3.70 -11.64 12.59
N TYR A 97 2.96 -12.60 13.14
CA TYR A 97 1.56 -12.79 12.76
C TYR A 97 0.68 -11.63 13.20
N ALA A 98 0.96 -11.03 14.36
CA ALA A 98 0.28 -9.83 14.81
C ALA A 98 0.51 -8.65 13.83
N ALA A 99 1.76 -8.39 13.43
CA ALA A 99 2.11 -7.34 12.49
C ALA A 99 1.45 -7.57 11.11
N LEU A 100 1.55 -8.79 10.57
CA LEU A 100 0.94 -9.13 9.29
C LEU A 100 -0.59 -9.03 9.32
N THR A 101 -1.24 -9.41 10.43
CA THR A 101 -2.69 -9.28 10.58
C THR A 101 -3.13 -7.81 10.60
N GLN A 102 -2.40 -6.96 11.32
CA GLN A 102 -2.71 -5.52 11.36
C GLN A 102 -2.44 -4.84 10.00
N ALA A 103 -1.35 -5.20 9.33
CA ALA A 103 -1.08 -4.73 7.98
C ALA A 103 -2.18 -5.17 6.99
N THR A 104 -2.66 -6.43 7.09
CA THR A 104 -3.77 -6.94 6.29
C THR A 104 -5.08 -6.17 6.58
N LEU A 105 -5.33 -5.76 7.82
CA LEU A 105 -6.48 -4.92 8.15
C LEU A 105 -6.40 -3.56 7.44
N ALA A 106 -5.24 -2.93 7.43
CA ALA A 106 -5.00 -1.67 6.72
C ALA A 106 -5.10 -1.85 5.19
N ASP A 107 -4.55 -2.94 4.65
CA ASP A 107 -4.71 -3.31 3.24
C ASP A 107 -6.20 -3.52 2.88
N GLY A 108 -7.00 -4.10 3.78
CA GLY A 108 -8.44 -4.26 3.61
C GLY A 108 -9.21 -2.93 3.56
N ILE A 109 -8.76 -1.89 4.28
CA ILE A 109 -9.27 -0.52 4.12
C ILE A 109 -8.97 -0.01 2.72
N THR A 110 -7.73 -0.20 2.26
CA THR A 110 -7.26 0.22 0.93
C THR A 110 -8.03 -0.49 -0.19
N ASP A 111 -8.24 -1.81 -0.08
CA ASP A 111 -9.01 -2.60 -1.04
C ASP A 111 -10.45 -2.11 -1.13
N ALA A 112 -11.12 -1.92 0.00
CA ALA A 112 -12.49 -1.44 0.01
C ALA A 112 -12.62 -0.03 -0.60
N ALA A 113 -11.67 0.86 -0.32
CA ALA A 113 -11.60 2.19 -0.92
C ALA A 113 -11.33 2.13 -2.44
N LEU A 114 -10.46 1.23 -2.88
CA LEU A 114 -10.17 1.02 -4.30
C LEU A 114 -11.40 0.48 -5.06
N LEU A 115 -12.11 -0.49 -4.47
CA LEU A 115 -13.35 -1.01 -5.04
C LEU A 115 -14.44 0.05 -5.13
N HIS A 116 -14.51 0.97 -4.17
CA HIS A 116 -15.39 2.13 -4.25
C HIS A 116 -15.05 3.06 -5.44
N VAL A 117 -13.74 3.27 -5.69
CA VAL A 117 -13.28 4.02 -6.87
C VAL A 117 -13.59 3.28 -8.17
N TYR A 118 -13.41 1.96 -8.18
CA TYR A 118 -13.65 1.12 -9.36
C TYR A 118 -15.13 1.04 -9.73
N GLU A 119 -16.05 1.09 -8.77
CA GLU A 119 -17.48 1.15 -9.07
C GLU A 119 -17.81 2.36 -9.94
N LYS A 120 -17.17 3.51 -9.68
CA LYS A 120 -17.32 4.73 -10.50
C LYS A 120 -16.53 4.68 -11.80
N ARG A 121 -15.42 3.93 -11.85
CA ARG A 121 -14.51 3.88 -13.00
C ARG A 121 -14.99 2.93 -14.09
N PHE A 122 -15.62 1.81 -13.71
CA PHE A 122 -15.97 0.72 -14.61
C PHE A 122 -17.48 0.58 -14.83
N ARG A 123 -18.29 1.46 -14.23
CA ARG A 123 -19.73 1.49 -14.46
C ARG A 123 -20.17 2.84 -14.99
N ASP A 124 -21.13 2.80 -15.91
CA ASP A 124 -21.74 4.00 -16.44
C ASP A 124 -22.48 4.79 -15.33
N PRO A 125 -22.54 6.13 -15.44
CA PRO A 125 -23.32 6.94 -14.52
C PRO A 125 -24.77 6.41 -14.42
N GLY A 126 -25.26 6.24 -13.20
CA GLY A 126 -26.61 5.71 -12.93
C GLY A 126 -26.74 4.18 -12.86
N THR A 127 -25.67 3.43 -13.21
CA THR A 127 -25.67 1.95 -13.09
C THR A 127 -24.87 1.46 -11.86
N GLN A 128 -24.35 2.39 -11.04
CA GLN A 128 -23.60 2.08 -9.84
C GLN A 128 -24.51 1.45 -8.78
N SER A 129 -24.01 0.46 -8.07
CA SER A 129 -24.74 -0.22 -7.01
C SER A 129 -24.49 0.42 -5.65
N GLU A 130 -25.44 1.21 -5.13
CA GLU A 130 -25.34 1.76 -3.77
C GLU A 130 -25.19 0.67 -2.72
N ARG A 131 -25.88 -0.47 -2.86
CA ARG A 131 -25.72 -1.63 -1.98
C ARG A 131 -24.28 -2.14 -1.94
N TRP A 132 -23.58 -2.12 -3.09
CA TRP A 132 -22.17 -2.51 -3.16
C TRP A 132 -21.26 -1.46 -2.52
N LEU A 133 -21.52 -0.19 -2.80
CA LEU A 133 -20.78 0.93 -2.20
C LEU A 133 -20.93 0.93 -0.68
N ASP A 134 -22.14 0.73 -0.16
CA ASP A 134 -22.40 0.62 1.29
C ASP A 134 -21.66 -0.58 1.91
N HIS A 135 -21.61 -1.70 1.21
CA HIS A 135 -20.84 -2.86 1.67
C HIS A 135 -19.36 -2.53 1.82
N GLN A 136 -18.75 -1.77 0.88
CA GLN A 136 -17.36 -1.34 0.99
C GLN A 136 -17.17 -0.29 2.10
N ARG A 137 -18.05 0.71 2.20
CA ARG A 137 -18.03 1.70 3.29
C ARG A 137 -18.10 1.03 4.66
N GLY A 138 -18.95 0.01 4.80
CA GLY A 138 -19.08 -0.77 6.04
C GLY A 138 -17.79 -1.51 6.44
N LYS A 139 -17.02 -2.02 5.48
CA LYS A 139 -15.69 -2.60 5.76
C LYS A 139 -14.73 -1.53 6.28
N ILE A 140 -14.65 -0.40 5.60
CA ILE A 140 -13.80 0.73 6.00
C ILE A 140 -14.16 1.17 7.42
N ALA A 141 -15.45 1.39 7.70
CA ALA A 141 -15.91 1.87 9.01
C ALA A 141 -15.52 0.91 10.14
N ARG A 142 -15.76 -0.40 9.99
CA ARG A 142 -15.39 -1.38 11.02
C ARG A 142 -13.88 -1.47 11.25
N ALA A 143 -13.10 -1.42 10.18
CA ALA A 143 -11.64 -1.46 10.27
C ALA A 143 -11.09 -0.19 10.95
N LEU A 144 -11.60 0.99 10.60
CA LEU A 144 -11.22 2.25 11.25
C LEU A 144 -11.53 2.25 12.74
N VAL A 145 -12.70 1.77 13.15
CA VAL A 145 -13.07 1.64 14.58
C VAL A 145 -12.07 0.73 15.31
N ALA A 146 -11.69 -0.40 14.71
CA ALA A 146 -10.75 -1.32 15.31
C ALA A 146 -9.37 -0.69 15.50
N VAL A 147 -8.86 0.05 14.49
CA VAL A 147 -7.54 0.70 14.59
C VAL A 147 -7.59 1.94 15.48
N GLU A 148 -8.70 2.71 15.49
CA GLU A 148 -8.91 3.86 16.37
C GLU A 148 -8.82 3.47 17.86
N ALA A 149 -9.30 2.26 18.21
CA ALA A 149 -9.23 1.76 19.59
C ALA A 149 -7.78 1.62 20.10
N ALA A 150 -6.84 1.25 19.23
CA ALA A 150 -5.41 1.07 19.56
C ALA A 150 -4.52 1.39 18.35
N PRO A 151 -4.33 2.68 17.99
CA PRO A 151 -3.41 3.06 16.94
C PRO A 151 -1.98 2.59 17.24
N PRO A 152 -1.19 2.19 16.23
CA PRO A 152 0.21 1.82 16.46
C PRO A 152 1.05 3.04 16.92
N ASP A 153 2.28 2.78 17.36
CA ASP A 153 3.22 3.86 17.70
C ASP A 153 3.57 4.66 16.42
N PRO A 154 3.32 5.98 16.35
CA PRO A 154 3.63 6.78 15.17
C PRO A 154 5.14 7.01 14.96
N THR A 155 5.98 6.62 15.90
CA THR A 155 7.45 6.72 15.79
C THR A 155 8.11 5.41 15.35
N ASN A 156 7.31 4.37 15.13
CA ASN A 156 7.79 3.09 14.61
C ASN A 156 7.40 2.93 13.13
N THR A 157 8.39 2.86 12.24
CA THR A 157 8.17 2.65 10.81
C THR A 157 8.28 1.16 10.48
N ASP A 158 7.21 0.42 10.70
CA ASP A 158 7.06 -0.98 10.34
C ASP A 158 5.99 -1.19 9.24
N ILE A 159 5.73 -2.43 8.88
CA ILE A 159 4.73 -2.78 7.85
C ILE A 159 3.32 -2.32 8.23
N VAL A 160 2.99 -2.28 9.53
CA VAL A 160 1.68 -1.84 10.01
C VAL A 160 1.52 -0.35 9.78
N ALA A 161 2.51 0.44 10.19
CA ALA A 161 2.50 1.89 10.02
C ALA A 161 2.51 2.29 8.54
N ILE A 162 3.34 1.63 7.71
CA ILE A 162 3.39 1.87 6.26
C ILE A 162 2.04 1.54 5.59
N ALA A 163 1.43 0.40 5.89
CA ALA A 163 0.14 0.03 5.32
C ALA A 163 -0.96 1.00 5.78
N LEU A 164 -0.98 1.33 7.07
CA LEU A 164 -2.00 2.21 7.65
C LEU A 164 -1.90 3.64 7.09
N CYS A 165 -0.71 4.24 7.03
CA CYS A 165 -0.55 5.59 6.50
C CYS A 165 -0.94 5.67 5.00
N CYS A 166 -0.63 4.64 4.21
CA CYS A 166 -1.06 4.55 2.82
C CYS A 166 -2.59 4.45 2.69
N ALA A 167 -3.23 3.65 3.55
CA ALA A 167 -4.68 3.51 3.58
C ALA A 167 -5.37 4.83 3.95
N LEU A 168 -4.97 5.47 5.05
CA LEU A 168 -5.56 6.72 5.51
C LEU A 168 -5.35 7.87 4.51
N ALA A 169 -4.16 7.99 3.95
CA ALA A 169 -3.89 8.99 2.90
C ALA A 169 -4.70 8.73 1.62
N TYR A 170 -4.96 7.46 1.29
CA TYR A 170 -5.81 7.12 0.16
C TYR A 170 -7.28 7.49 0.42
N LEU A 171 -7.76 7.29 1.66
CA LEU A 171 -9.10 7.76 2.08
C LEU A 171 -9.21 9.29 2.02
N ASP A 172 -8.19 10.02 2.44
CA ASP A 172 -8.16 11.50 2.31
C ASP A 172 -8.26 11.96 0.86
N TRP A 173 -7.55 11.27 -0.03
CA TRP A 173 -7.51 11.64 -1.45
C TRP A 173 -8.79 11.26 -2.19
N ARG A 174 -9.29 10.04 -2.02
CA ARG A 174 -10.44 9.52 -2.78
C ARG A 174 -11.78 9.80 -2.14
N ARG A 175 -11.81 10.09 -0.85
CA ARG A 175 -12.98 10.49 -0.05
C ARG A 175 -14.20 9.55 -0.20
N PRO A 176 -14.02 8.22 -0.10
CA PRO A 176 -15.16 7.31 -0.09
C PRO A 176 -16.02 7.48 1.16
N VAL A 177 -15.39 7.92 2.27
CA VAL A 177 -15.99 8.21 3.58
C VAL A 177 -15.30 9.43 4.21
N ASN A 178 -16.02 10.16 5.07
CA ASN A 178 -15.42 11.19 5.94
C ASN A 178 -14.89 10.52 7.21
N TRP A 179 -13.68 10.00 7.15
CA TRP A 179 -13.14 9.18 8.24
C TRP A 179 -12.59 9.99 9.42
N ARG A 180 -12.08 11.20 9.19
CA ARG A 180 -11.38 12.00 10.21
C ARG A 180 -12.29 12.44 11.36
N GLU A 181 -13.54 12.77 11.06
CA GLU A 181 -14.51 13.26 12.04
C GLU A 181 -14.78 12.24 13.16
N GLY A 182 -14.88 10.97 12.81
CA GLY A 182 -15.15 9.88 13.77
C GLY A 182 -13.91 9.24 14.40
N HIS A 183 -12.67 9.60 13.95
CA HIS A 183 -11.45 8.89 14.33
C HIS A 183 -10.30 9.88 14.65
N PRO A 184 -10.44 10.66 15.76
CA PRO A 184 -9.47 11.72 16.09
C PRO A 184 -8.08 11.18 16.46
N ARG A 185 -7.98 9.98 17.06
CA ARG A 185 -6.68 9.37 17.38
C ARG A 185 -5.93 8.97 16.12
N LEU A 186 -6.60 8.41 15.11
CA LEU A 186 -6.00 8.11 13.82
C LEU A 186 -5.61 9.37 13.05
N ALA A 187 -6.41 10.44 13.13
CA ALA A 187 -6.07 11.71 12.51
C ALA A 187 -4.80 12.33 13.14
N ALA A 188 -4.67 12.26 14.48
CA ALA A 188 -3.48 12.69 15.20
C ALA A 188 -2.29 11.77 14.88
N TRP A 189 -2.52 10.44 14.82
CA TRP A 189 -1.50 9.45 14.48
C TRP A 189 -0.92 9.70 13.08
N LEU A 190 -1.75 9.90 12.06
CA LEU A 190 -1.27 10.15 10.70
C LEU A 190 -0.43 11.43 10.63
N THR A 191 -0.84 12.47 11.36
CA THR A 191 -0.09 13.73 11.45
C THR A 191 1.28 13.53 12.11
N ALA A 192 1.34 12.74 13.19
CA ALA A 192 2.59 12.43 13.89
C ALA A 192 3.51 11.56 13.04
N PHE A 193 2.97 10.51 12.42
CA PHE A 193 3.72 9.61 11.53
C PHE A 193 4.31 10.37 10.33
N ALA A 194 3.54 11.24 9.69
CA ALA A 194 4.01 12.05 8.55
C ALA A 194 5.18 12.98 8.92
N ARG A 195 5.26 13.42 10.18
CA ARG A 195 6.42 14.21 10.68
C ARG A 195 7.62 13.32 11.00
N HIS A 196 7.37 12.10 11.45
CA HIS A 196 8.41 11.15 11.83
C HIS A 196 9.06 10.51 10.62
N GLU A 197 8.26 10.09 9.62
CA GLU A 197 8.72 9.32 8.46
C GLU A 197 8.71 10.14 7.17
N PRO A 198 9.88 10.66 6.72
CA PRO A 198 9.95 11.49 5.50
C PRO A 198 9.55 10.75 4.22
N ALA A 199 9.62 9.42 4.16
CA ALA A 199 9.17 8.63 3.01
C ALA A 199 7.66 8.83 2.74
N PHE A 200 6.88 9.21 3.76
CA PHE A 200 5.48 9.51 3.61
C PHE A 200 5.24 10.65 2.61
N GLU A 201 5.98 11.76 2.72
CA GLU A 201 5.85 12.89 1.80
C GLU A 201 6.53 12.60 0.45
N ARG A 202 7.72 11.97 0.45
CA ARG A 202 8.45 11.65 -0.79
C ARG A 202 7.67 10.73 -1.73
N THR A 203 6.80 9.87 -1.20
CA THR A 203 6.00 8.92 -1.99
C THR A 203 4.58 9.39 -2.28
N ARG A 204 4.22 10.59 -1.84
CA ARG A 204 2.87 11.15 -2.01
C ARG A 204 2.49 11.24 -3.49
N ALA A 205 1.22 10.95 -3.77
CA ALA A 205 0.70 11.16 -5.11
C ALA A 205 0.54 12.67 -5.39
N PRO A 206 0.80 13.12 -6.62
CA PRO A 206 0.52 14.49 -7.01
C PRO A 206 -0.95 14.83 -6.75
N ASN A 207 -1.22 15.98 -6.13
CA ASN A 207 -2.57 16.47 -5.82
C ASN A 207 -3.37 15.56 -4.84
N ALA A 208 -2.69 14.75 -4.03
CA ALA A 208 -3.30 13.94 -2.98
C ALA A 208 -3.25 14.67 -1.62
#